data_5dabb11a4206ed69b90cc7978bcec72a
#
_entry.id   5dabb11a4206ed69b90cc7978bcec72a
#
_cell.length_a   1.000
_cell.length_b   1.000
_cell.length_c   1.000
_cell.angle_alpha   90.00
_cell.angle_beta   90.00
_cell.angle_gamma   90.00
#
_symmetry.space_group_name_H-M   'P 1'
#
loop_
_entity.id
_entity.type
_entity.pdbx_description
1 polymer ?
#
loop_
_entity_poly.entity_id
_entity_poly.type
_entity_poly.pdbx_seq_one_letter_code
_entity_poly.pdbx_strand_id
1 'polypeptide(L)'
;MRMNFVTKEPINKGWSSDRKYCVTAEDGTRYCLRISDLAQLDRRQREFNGMKQAALLGIPMCQPIEFGVSEEGVYSLQSWIDGEDAEQVILQYSDAQQYQYGREAGELLRKLHTIPAPAEQEDWEIRFRRKIDSRIKAYRECPLQYEGGEALIHYVEQNCHLLKNRPQVYQHGDYHIGNMMIDREGRLQIIDFDRSDYGDPWEEFNRIVWCVQKSPLFACGLVDGYFEQKVPMEFWGLLALYIANNTLGSLPWAIPFGQGEVDVMRRQAQQVLSWYDGMRTVIPSWYQKPQGL
;
A
#
# COMPACT_ATOMS: atom_id res chain seq x y z
N MET A 1 5.00 11.39 -26.73
CA MET A 1 5.37 12.30 -25.62
C MET A 1 5.42 13.71 -26.17
N ARG A 2 4.69 14.64 -25.56
CA ARG A 2 4.57 16.03 -26.06
C ARG A 2 5.67 16.96 -25.51
N MET A 3 6.36 16.54 -24.45
CA MET A 3 7.43 17.34 -23.83
C MET A 3 8.80 16.85 -24.26
N ASN A 4 9.72 17.81 -24.43
CA ASN A 4 11.15 17.54 -24.60
C ASN A 4 11.84 17.60 -23.23
N PHE A 5 12.76 16.70 -22.97
CA PHE A 5 13.51 16.67 -21.73
C PHE A 5 15.00 16.87 -22.00
N VAL A 6 15.65 17.70 -21.19
CA VAL A 6 17.08 17.99 -21.25
C VAL A 6 17.91 16.99 -20.44
N THR A 7 17.29 16.33 -19.44
CA THR A 7 17.93 15.23 -18.68
C THR A 7 16.96 14.05 -18.51
N LYS A 8 17.51 12.84 -18.36
CA LYS A 8 16.77 11.60 -18.08
C LYS A 8 17.65 10.74 -17.18
N GLU A 9 17.43 10.80 -15.87
CA GLU A 9 18.22 10.12 -14.84
C GLU A 9 17.45 8.91 -14.30
N PRO A 10 18.02 7.70 -14.26
CA PRO A 10 17.32 6.50 -13.82
C PRO A 10 17.06 6.53 -12.30
N ILE A 11 15.88 6.05 -11.90
CA ILE A 11 15.50 5.83 -10.49
C ILE A 11 15.55 4.32 -10.23
N ASN A 12 16.57 3.87 -9.51
CA ASN A 12 16.81 2.45 -9.20
C ASN A 12 16.18 2.06 -7.85
N LYS A 13 14.94 2.53 -7.57
CA LYS A 13 14.22 2.23 -6.33
C LYS A 13 12.91 1.51 -6.61
N GLY A 14 12.58 0.52 -5.77
CA GLY A 14 11.31 -0.24 -5.80
C GLY A 14 11.41 -1.56 -6.56
N TRP A 15 10.32 -2.34 -6.48
CA TRP A 15 10.21 -3.73 -6.97
C TRP A 15 9.45 -3.85 -8.30
N SER A 16 9.06 -2.72 -8.89
CA SER A 16 8.38 -2.70 -10.18
C SER A 16 9.33 -3.08 -11.31
N SER A 17 8.82 -3.82 -12.29
CA SER A 17 9.52 -4.07 -13.56
C SER A 17 9.58 -2.84 -14.48
N ASP A 18 8.90 -1.76 -14.11
CA ASP A 18 8.91 -0.51 -14.87
C ASP A 18 10.26 0.18 -14.80
N ARG A 19 10.68 0.75 -15.91
CA ARG A 19 11.80 1.70 -15.92
C ARG A 19 11.31 3.06 -15.44
N LYS A 20 11.94 3.58 -14.39
CA LYS A 20 11.58 4.88 -13.78
C LYS A 20 12.71 5.86 -13.99
N TYR A 21 12.37 7.11 -14.29
CA TYR A 21 13.33 8.19 -14.50
C TYR A 21 12.86 9.49 -13.86
N CYS A 22 13.80 10.24 -13.29
CA CYS A 22 13.65 11.68 -13.09
C CYS A 22 14.01 12.37 -14.41
N VAL A 23 13.09 13.10 -14.98
CA VAL A 23 13.30 13.84 -16.22
C VAL A 23 13.13 15.34 -15.96
N THR A 24 13.96 16.19 -16.60
CA THR A 24 13.90 17.64 -16.46
C THR A 24 13.55 18.26 -17.80
N ALA A 25 12.51 19.09 -17.83
CA ALA A 25 12.13 19.88 -19.01
C ALA A 25 13.06 21.08 -19.20
N GLU A 26 12.95 21.77 -20.36
CA GLU A 26 13.79 22.92 -20.70
C GLU A 26 13.65 24.10 -19.72
N ASP A 27 12.50 24.24 -19.08
CA ASP A 27 12.24 25.26 -18.04
C ASP A 27 12.75 24.88 -16.64
N GLY A 28 13.41 23.72 -16.50
CA GLY A 28 13.91 23.20 -15.24
C GLY A 28 12.89 22.42 -14.42
N THR A 29 11.65 22.30 -14.86
CA THR A 29 10.62 21.51 -14.17
C THR A 29 10.95 20.03 -14.22
N ARG A 30 10.86 19.35 -13.07
CA ARG A 30 11.12 17.91 -12.95
C ARG A 30 9.84 17.09 -12.98
N TYR A 31 9.95 15.87 -13.54
CA TYR A 31 8.86 14.91 -13.61
C TYR A 31 9.38 13.50 -13.31
N CYS A 32 8.47 12.63 -12.86
CA CYS A 32 8.70 11.18 -12.81
C CYS A 32 8.13 10.57 -14.10
N LEU A 33 9.01 10.01 -14.94
CA LEU A 33 8.65 9.26 -16.14
C LEU A 33 8.74 7.77 -15.82
N ARG A 34 7.62 7.04 -16.01
CA ARG A 34 7.57 5.58 -15.92
C ARG A 34 7.34 5.01 -17.30
N ILE A 35 8.06 3.94 -17.63
CA ILE A 35 7.94 3.22 -18.91
C ILE A 35 7.73 1.74 -18.59
N SER A 36 6.62 1.21 -19.06
CA SER A 36 6.19 -0.18 -18.90
C SER A 36 6.17 -0.91 -20.23
N ASP A 37 6.14 -2.24 -20.20
CA ASP A 37 5.95 -3.07 -21.39
C ASP A 37 4.61 -2.75 -22.07
N LEU A 38 4.58 -2.83 -23.41
CA LEU A 38 3.39 -2.54 -24.20
C LEU A 38 2.22 -3.48 -23.88
N ALA A 39 2.50 -4.71 -23.47
CA ALA A 39 1.49 -5.67 -23.04
C ALA A 39 0.70 -5.20 -21.80
N GLN A 40 1.19 -4.20 -21.08
CA GLN A 40 0.52 -3.63 -19.90
C GLN A 40 -0.38 -2.41 -20.21
N LEU A 41 -0.56 -2.05 -21.49
CA LEU A 41 -1.26 -0.82 -21.90
C LEU A 41 -2.59 -0.62 -21.17
N ASP A 42 -3.48 -1.61 -21.23
CA ASP A 42 -4.83 -1.50 -20.64
C ASP A 42 -4.80 -1.34 -19.12
N ARG A 43 -3.88 -2.05 -18.46
CA ARG A 43 -3.68 -1.96 -17.03
C ARG A 43 -3.17 -0.57 -16.63
N ARG A 44 -2.11 -0.08 -17.29
CA ARG A 44 -1.51 1.23 -17.02
C ARG A 44 -2.47 2.39 -17.32
N GLN A 45 -3.33 2.21 -18.33
CA GLN A 45 -4.37 3.19 -18.64
C GLN A 45 -5.42 3.28 -17.50
N ARG A 46 -5.84 2.14 -16.94
CA ARG A 46 -6.77 2.12 -15.80
C ARG A 46 -6.14 2.77 -14.57
N GLU A 47 -4.90 2.42 -14.22
CA GLU A 47 -4.14 3.01 -13.12
C GLU A 47 -4.01 4.53 -13.27
N PHE A 48 -3.64 5.02 -14.45
CA PHE A 48 -3.52 6.44 -14.73
C PHE A 48 -4.86 7.18 -14.65
N ASN A 49 -5.94 6.55 -15.09
CA ASN A 49 -7.29 7.11 -14.96
C ASN A 49 -7.73 7.18 -13.48
N GLY A 50 -7.40 6.16 -12.68
CA GLY A 50 -7.62 6.18 -11.23
C GLY A 50 -6.84 7.31 -10.53
N MET A 51 -5.57 7.51 -10.90
CA MET A 51 -4.78 8.65 -10.41
C MET A 51 -5.42 10.00 -10.72
N LYS A 52 -6.01 10.16 -11.93
CA LYS A 52 -6.74 11.38 -12.26
C LYS A 52 -7.94 11.62 -11.36
N GLN A 53 -8.69 10.58 -11.03
CA GLN A 53 -9.83 10.68 -10.10
C GLN A 53 -9.35 11.04 -8.68
N ALA A 54 -8.27 10.42 -8.20
CA ALA A 54 -7.66 10.76 -6.92
C ALA A 54 -7.17 12.22 -6.88
N ALA A 55 -6.54 12.70 -7.95
CA ALA A 55 -6.08 14.08 -8.07
C ALA A 55 -7.24 15.09 -8.02
N LEU A 56 -8.39 14.78 -8.64
CA LEU A 56 -9.59 15.61 -8.59
C LEU A 56 -10.16 15.78 -7.18
N LEU A 57 -9.91 14.82 -6.28
CA LEU A 57 -10.26 14.94 -4.88
C LEU A 57 -9.34 15.92 -4.12
N GLY A 58 -8.27 16.43 -4.76
CA GLY A 58 -7.28 17.28 -4.11
C GLY A 58 -6.43 16.53 -3.06
N ILE A 59 -6.16 15.24 -3.31
CA ILE A 59 -5.20 14.47 -2.51
C ILE A 59 -3.78 14.97 -2.86
N PRO A 60 -2.95 15.31 -1.86
CA PRO A 60 -1.54 15.61 -2.09
C PRO A 60 -0.83 14.36 -2.63
N MET A 61 -0.43 14.40 -3.90
CA MET A 61 0.17 13.25 -4.58
C MET A 61 0.96 13.68 -5.82
N CYS A 62 1.78 12.77 -6.36
CA CYS A 62 2.34 12.93 -7.69
C CYS A 62 1.20 13.07 -8.72
N GLN A 63 1.09 14.25 -9.37
CA GLN A 63 -0.01 14.56 -10.28
C GLN A 63 0.16 13.83 -11.63
N PRO A 64 -0.87 13.18 -12.16
CA PRO A 64 -0.83 12.55 -13.48
C PRO A 64 -0.84 13.64 -14.58
N ILE A 65 0.25 13.73 -15.35
CA ILE A 65 0.44 14.79 -16.36
C ILE A 65 0.11 14.28 -17.77
N GLU A 66 0.78 13.20 -18.21
CA GLU A 66 0.62 12.67 -19.55
C GLU A 66 0.72 11.15 -19.56
N PHE A 67 -0.08 10.52 -20.39
CA PHE A 67 -0.05 9.07 -20.63
C PHE A 67 -0.07 8.80 -22.14
N GLY A 68 0.67 7.78 -22.57
CA GLY A 68 0.66 7.38 -23.98
C GLY A 68 1.56 6.19 -24.28
N VAL A 69 1.75 5.98 -25.56
CA VAL A 69 2.64 4.95 -26.13
C VAL A 69 3.79 5.62 -26.85
N SER A 70 4.98 5.07 -26.69
CA SER A 70 6.19 5.47 -27.41
C SER A 70 6.91 4.25 -27.98
N GLU A 71 8.01 4.44 -28.67
CA GLU A 71 8.86 3.35 -29.14
C GLU A 71 9.45 2.52 -27.98
N GLU A 72 9.60 3.12 -26.79
CA GLU A 72 10.12 2.45 -25.59
C GLU A 72 9.06 1.64 -24.84
N GLY A 73 7.77 1.78 -25.15
CA GLY A 73 6.64 1.13 -24.47
C GLY A 73 5.54 2.11 -24.05
N VAL A 74 4.72 1.69 -23.10
CA VAL A 74 3.68 2.54 -22.47
C VAL A 74 4.34 3.46 -21.47
N TYR A 75 4.06 4.75 -21.54
CA TYR A 75 4.62 5.71 -20.59
C TYR A 75 3.53 6.44 -19.79
N SER A 76 3.85 6.77 -18.55
CA SER A 76 3.14 7.75 -17.74
C SER A 76 4.12 8.79 -17.21
N LEU A 77 3.73 10.06 -17.34
CA LEU A 77 4.46 11.21 -16.81
C LEU A 77 3.69 11.76 -15.62
N GLN A 78 4.38 11.93 -14.51
CA GLN A 78 3.82 12.43 -13.25
C GLN A 78 4.66 13.60 -12.75
N SER A 79 4.05 14.50 -11.96
CA SER A 79 4.81 15.57 -11.33
C SER A 79 5.89 14.98 -10.40
N TRP A 80 7.02 15.66 -10.32
CA TRP A 80 8.05 15.35 -9.34
C TRP A 80 7.68 15.96 -7.99
N ILE A 81 7.94 15.23 -6.91
CA ILE A 81 7.79 15.72 -5.54
C ILE A 81 9.18 16.00 -4.99
N ASP A 82 9.43 17.26 -4.61
CA ASP A 82 10.63 17.67 -3.91
C ASP A 82 10.44 17.46 -2.41
N GLY A 83 11.04 16.40 -1.90
CA GLY A 83 10.89 16.00 -0.52
C GLY A 83 11.78 14.81 -0.18
N GLU A 84 11.53 14.24 0.98
CA GLU A 84 12.23 13.08 1.50
C GLU A 84 11.25 11.92 1.67
N ASP A 85 11.75 10.68 1.53
CA ASP A 85 10.93 9.48 1.79
C ASP A 85 10.47 9.48 3.25
N ALA A 86 9.16 9.46 3.48
CA ALA A 86 8.59 9.50 4.83
C ALA A 86 9.15 8.39 5.73
N GLU A 87 9.36 7.19 5.18
CA GLU A 87 9.94 6.06 5.93
C GLU A 87 11.38 6.29 6.41
N GLN A 88 12.13 7.18 5.76
CA GLN A 88 13.52 7.48 6.13
C GLN A 88 13.61 8.57 7.20
N VAL A 89 12.65 9.51 7.19
CA VAL A 89 12.72 10.69 8.04
C VAL A 89 11.75 10.69 9.21
N ILE A 90 10.75 9.80 9.23
CA ILE A 90 9.67 9.82 10.23
C ILE A 90 10.19 9.78 11.67
N LEU A 91 11.25 9.05 11.94
CA LEU A 91 11.84 8.96 13.29
C LEU A 91 12.63 10.22 13.72
N GLN A 92 12.83 11.18 12.82
CA GLN A 92 13.42 12.48 13.16
C GLN A 92 12.38 13.45 13.74
N TYR A 93 11.10 13.14 13.59
CA TYR A 93 9.99 13.92 14.12
C TYR A 93 9.63 13.48 15.54
N SER A 94 9.04 14.38 16.34
CA SER A 94 8.53 14.06 17.66
C SER A 94 7.38 13.03 17.59
N ASP A 95 7.10 12.32 18.68
CA ASP A 95 6.02 11.35 18.78
C ASP A 95 4.67 11.92 18.33
N ALA A 96 4.36 13.15 18.77
CA ALA A 96 3.16 13.86 18.37
C ALA A 96 3.10 14.10 16.84
N GLN A 97 4.22 14.48 16.23
CA GLN A 97 4.29 14.71 14.79
C GLN A 97 4.19 13.39 14.00
N GLN A 98 4.85 12.31 14.45
CA GLN A 98 4.71 10.98 13.83
C GLN A 98 3.24 10.54 13.82
N TYR A 99 2.55 10.66 14.95
CA TYR A 99 1.13 10.36 15.06
C TYR A 99 0.29 11.27 14.16
N GLN A 100 0.59 12.57 14.09
CA GLN A 100 -0.14 13.53 13.26
C GLN A 100 0.02 13.24 11.76
N TYR A 101 1.23 12.89 11.28
CA TYR A 101 1.43 12.43 9.90
C TYR A 101 0.63 11.14 9.62
N GLY A 102 0.58 10.23 10.58
CA GLY A 102 -0.28 9.05 10.47
C GLY A 102 -1.75 9.45 10.33
N ARG A 103 -2.25 10.37 11.16
CA ARG A 103 -3.65 10.85 11.06
C ARG A 103 -3.94 11.45 9.69
N GLU A 104 -3.06 12.29 9.19
CA GLU A 104 -3.18 12.87 7.85
C GLU A 104 -3.25 11.77 6.78
N ALA A 105 -2.36 10.76 6.85
CA ALA A 105 -2.40 9.61 5.95
C ALA A 105 -3.75 8.88 6.01
N GLY A 106 -4.30 8.66 7.20
CA GLY A 106 -5.62 8.04 7.37
C GLY A 106 -6.77 8.85 6.79
N GLU A 107 -6.76 10.16 7.00
CA GLU A 107 -7.74 11.09 6.45
C GLU A 107 -7.69 11.13 4.91
N LEU A 108 -6.48 11.13 4.33
CA LEU A 108 -6.27 11.06 2.87
C LEU A 108 -6.75 9.72 2.30
N LEU A 109 -6.47 8.60 2.97
CA LEU A 109 -6.95 7.29 2.55
C LEU A 109 -8.49 7.22 2.58
N ARG A 110 -9.12 7.72 3.64
CA ARG A 110 -10.58 7.81 3.72
C ARG A 110 -11.16 8.63 2.56
N LYS A 111 -10.50 9.71 2.21
CA LYS A 111 -10.89 10.56 1.07
C LYS A 111 -10.73 9.81 -0.26
N LEU A 112 -9.65 9.06 -0.46
CA LEU A 112 -9.44 8.20 -1.63
C LEU A 112 -10.56 7.17 -1.76
N HIS A 113 -10.97 6.55 -0.67
CA HIS A 113 -12.03 5.54 -0.60
C HIS A 113 -13.44 6.09 -0.85
N THR A 114 -13.61 7.39 -1.12
CA THR A 114 -14.88 7.94 -1.64
C THR A 114 -15.10 7.66 -3.12
N ILE A 115 -14.09 7.21 -3.86
CA ILE A 115 -14.21 6.80 -5.26
C ILE A 115 -14.84 5.39 -5.29
N PRO A 116 -16.06 5.24 -5.81
CA PRO A 116 -16.73 3.94 -5.82
C PRO A 116 -16.11 3.00 -6.85
N ALA A 117 -16.22 1.70 -6.61
CA ALA A 117 -15.91 0.70 -7.63
C ALA A 117 -16.93 0.75 -8.78
N PRO A 118 -16.56 0.33 -10.01
CA PRO A 118 -17.50 0.13 -11.11
C PRO A 118 -18.63 -0.84 -10.71
N ALA A 119 -19.84 -0.61 -11.26
CA ALA A 119 -21.02 -1.41 -10.91
C ALA A 119 -20.87 -2.91 -11.27
N GLU A 120 -20.10 -3.21 -12.30
CA GLU A 120 -19.79 -4.56 -12.79
C GLU A 120 -18.64 -5.26 -12.06
N GLN A 121 -18.09 -4.62 -11.00
CA GLN A 121 -17.02 -5.20 -10.20
C GLN A 121 -17.50 -6.50 -9.54
N GLU A 122 -16.75 -7.58 -9.72
CA GLU A 122 -17.07 -8.87 -9.10
C GLU A 122 -17.17 -8.74 -7.57
N ASP A 123 -18.12 -9.45 -6.96
CA ASP A 123 -18.32 -9.46 -5.50
C ASP A 123 -17.02 -9.72 -4.73
N TRP A 124 -16.81 -8.94 -3.67
CA TRP A 124 -15.56 -8.99 -2.91
C TRP A 124 -15.34 -10.33 -2.23
N GLU A 125 -16.37 -10.91 -1.61
CA GLU A 125 -16.23 -12.21 -0.94
C GLU A 125 -15.77 -13.29 -1.93
N ILE A 126 -16.39 -13.36 -3.12
CA ILE A 126 -16.05 -14.34 -4.15
C ILE A 126 -14.59 -14.15 -4.59
N ARG A 127 -14.21 -12.93 -4.91
CA ARG A 127 -12.87 -12.59 -5.39
C ARG A 127 -11.81 -12.85 -4.33
N PHE A 128 -12.07 -12.43 -3.08
CA PHE A 128 -11.09 -12.56 -2.02
C PHE A 128 -10.93 -13.99 -1.51
N ARG A 129 -12.00 -14.81 -1.51
CA ARG A 129 -11.91 -16.24 -1.19
C ARG A 129 -10.99 -16.97 -2.17
N ARG A 130 -11.09 -16.71 -3.47
CA ARG A 130 -10.14 -17.28 -4.45
C ARG A 130 -8.69 -16.85 -4.16
N LYS A 131 -8.48 -15.61 -3.74
CA LYS A 131 -7.15 -15.10 -3.33
C LYS A 131 -6.65 -15.83 -2.09
N ILE A 132 -7.51 -16.09 -1.10
CA ILE A 132 -7.20 -16.90 0.09
C ILE A 132 -6.79 -18.32 -0.30
N ASP A 133 -7.61 -19.03 -1.06
CA ASP A 133 -7.35 -20.41 -1.47
C ASP A 133 -6.03 -20.54 -2.23
N SER A 134 -5.77 -19.61 -3.15
CA SER A 134 -4.52 -19.56 -3.89
C SER A 134 -3.31 -19.33 -2.98
N ARG A 135 -3.41 -18.44 -1.99
CA ARG A 135 -2.31 -18.13 -1.07
C ARG A 135 -2.04 -19.25 -0.08
N ILE A 136 -3.08 -19.85 0.49
CA ILE A 136 -2.93 -21.01 1.40
C ILE A 136 -2.29 -22.17 0.62
N LYS A 137 -2.77 -22.45 -0.60
CA LYS A 137 -2.18 -23.47 -1.46
C LYS A 137 -0.69 -23.20 -1.72
N ALA A 138 -0.36 -21.99 -2.19
CA ALA A 138 1.03 -21.61 -2.48
C ALA A 138 1.92 -21.68 -1.23
N TYR A 139 1.40 -21.30 -0.07
CA TYR A 139 2.11 -21.41 1.19
C TYR A 139 2.36 -22.87 1.60
N ARG A 140 1.36 -23.76 1.50
CA ARG A 140 1.50 -25.19 1.81
C ARG A 140 2.45 -25.93 0.86
N GLU A 141 2.51 -25.52 -0.41
CA GLU A 141 3.43 -26.05 -1.41
C GLU A 141 4.84 -25.43 -1.32
N CYS A 142 5.01 -24.37 -0.53
CA CYS A 142 6.28 -23.68 -0.36
C CYS A 142 7.28 -24.58 0.40
N PRO A 143 8.55 -24.68 -0.04
CA PRO A 143 9.57 -25.47 0.64
C PRO A 143 9.94 -24.92 2.02
N LEU A 144 9.53 -23.70 2.34
CA LEU A 144 9.77 -23.02 3.61
C LEU A 144 8.43 -22.72 4.28
N GLN A 145 8.43 -22.76 5.63
CA GLN A 145 7.26 -22.46 6.44
C GLN A 145 7.63 -21.43 7.53
N TYR A 146 6.63 -20.69 8.01
CA TYR A 146 6.77 -19.85 9.19
C TYR A 146 6.55 -20.70 10.45
N GLU A 147 7.31 -20.45 11.50
CA GLU A 147 6.94 -20.90 12.83
C GLU A 147 5.61 -20.22 13.20
N GLY A 148 4.60 -21.01 13.58
CA GLY A 148 3.24 -20.52 13.84
C GLY A 148 2.39 -20.23 12.59
N GLY A 149 2.84 -20.60 11.39
CA GLY A 149 2.11 -20.37 10.13
C GLY A 149 0.73 -21.00 10.08
N GLU A 150 0.54 -22.16 10.74
CA GLU A 150 -0.79 -22.80 10.84
C GLU A 150 -1.79 -21.94 11.62
N ALA A 151 -1.35 -21.13 12.60
CA ALA A 151 -2.25 -20.21 13.29
C ALA A 151 -2.80 -19.14 12.34
N LEU A 152 -1.99 -18.66 11.38
CA LEU A 152 -2.43 -17.73 10.35
C LEU A 152 -3.49 -18.37 9.42
N ILE A 153 -3.23 -19.60 8.96
CA ILE A 153 -4.19 -20.35 8.11
C ILE A 153 -5.50 -20.54 8.85
N HIS A 154 -5.44 -21.06 10.06
CA HIS A 154 -6.61 -21.32 10.89
C HIS A 154 -7.46 -20.06 11.12
N TYR A 155 -6.79 -18.94 11.44
CA TYR A 155 -7.48 -17.67 11.63
C TYR A 155 -8.21 -17.22 10.34
N VAL A 156 -7.55 -17.30 9.18
CA VAL A 156 -8.15 -16.93 7.89
C VAL A 156 -9.35 -17.81 7.58
N GLU A 157 -9.22 -19.16 7.70
CA GLU A 157 -10.30 -20.10 7.41
C GLU A 157 -11.54 -19.89 8.31
N GLN A 158 -11.33 -19.64 9.61
CA GLN A 158 -12.44 -19.41 10.56
C GLN A 158 -13.14 -18.06 10.35
N ASN A 159 -12.45 -17.04 9.86
CA ASN A 159 -12.97 -15.68 9.78
C ASN A 159 -13.38 -15.24 8.37
N CYS A 160 -13.37 -16.12 7.36
CA CYS A 160 -13.84 -15.82 6.01
C CYS A 160 -15.28 -15.26 5.95
N HIS A 161 -16.13 -15.54 6.95
CA HIS A 161 -17.47 -15.00 7.04
C HIS A 161 -17.52 -13.47 7.15
N LEU A 162 -16.43 -12.82 7.63
CA LEU A 162 -16.30 -11.37 7.72
C LEU A 162 -16.20 -10.68 6.34
N LEU A 163 -15.92 -11.44 5.28
CA LEU A 163 -15.84 -10.92 3.91
C LEU A 163 -17.21 -10.62 3.27
N LYS A 164 -18.31 -11.04 3.91
CA LYS A 164 -19.67 -10.88 3.37
C LYS A 164 -20.08 -9.42 3.30
N ASN A 165 -20.72 -9.07 2.18
CA ASN A 165 -21.32 -7.74 1.97
C ASN A 165 -20.33 -6.58 2.16
N ARG A 166 -19.02 -6.82 1.96
CA ARG A 166 -18.05 -5.73 2.04
C ARG A 166 -18.21 -4.78 0.86
N PRO A 167 -18.20 -3.45 1.10
CA PRO A 167 -18.22 -2.47 0.03
C PRO A 167 -16.92 -2.56 -0.78
N GLN A 168 -16.95 -2.07 -2.02
CA GLN A 168 -15.77 -1.95 -2.84
C GLN A 168 -15.57 -0.52 -3.30
N VAL A 169 -14.35 -0.04 -3.17
CA VAL A 169 -13.92 1.32 -3.52
C VAL A 169 -12.59 1.28 -4.26
N TYR A 170 -12.18 2.41 -4.80
CA TYR A 170 -10.83 2.54 -5.36
C TYR A 170 -9.79 2.45 -4.25
N GLN A 171 -8.81 1.58 -4.44
CA GLN A 171 -7.68 1.36 -3.54
C GLN A 171 -6.38 1.85 -4.19
N HIS A 172 -5.47 2.37 -3.39
CA HIS A 172 -4.08 2.61 -3.79
C HIS A 172 -3.35 1.30 -4.12
N GLY A 173 -3.68 0.23 -3.39
CA GLY A 173 -3.16 -1.12 -3.57
C GLY A 173 -1.82 -1.40 -2.89
N ASP A 174 -1.13 -0.36 -2.40
CA ASP A 174 0.14 -0.49 -1.67
C ASP A 174 0.32 0.69 -0.69
N TYR A 175 -0.72 1.01 0.09
CA TYR A 175 -0.76 2.18 0.96
C TYR A 175 0.03 1.96 2.25
N HIS A 176 1.27 2.43 2.27
CA HIS A 176 2.13 2.39 3.46
C HIS A 176 3.17 3.50 3.41
N ILE A 177 3.84 3.76 4.54
CA ILE A 177 4.80 4.86 4.72
C ILE A 177 5.94 4.88 3.68
N GLY A 178 6.34 3.73 3.14
CA GLY A 178 7.35 3.63 2.07
C GLY A 178 6.87 4.18 0.71
N ASN A 179 5.55 4.39 0.53
CA ASN A 179 4.95 5.03 -0.62
C ASN A 179 4.41 6.43 -0.29
N MET A 180 5.06 7.10 0.65
CA MET A 180 4.76 8.47 1.06
C MET A 180 6.04 9.30 1.12
N MET A 181 5.90 10.58 0.84
CA MET A 181 6.99 11.57 0.95
C MET A 181 6.55 12.72 1.85
N ILE A 182 7.49 13.36 2.52
CA ILE A 182 7.29 14.64 3.19
C ILE A 182 7.98 15.70 2.32
N ASP A 183 7.21 16.62 1.75
CA ASP A 183 7.72 17.65 0.88
C ASP A 183 8.49 18.74 1.67
N ARG A 184 9.10 19.70 0.96
CA ARG A 184 9.88 20.77 1.59
C ARG A 184 9.07 21.70 2.50
N GLU A 185 7.76 21.73 2.33
CA GLU A 185 6.82 22.48 3.16
C GLU A 185 6.30 21.66 4.35
N GLY A 186 6.78 20.41 4.53
CA GLY A 186 6.38 19.50 5.60
C GLY A 186 5.02 18.84 5.39
N ARG A 187 4.49 18.79 4.17
CA ARG A 187 3.21 18.16 3.83
C ARG A 187 3.42 16.73 3.38
N LEU A 188 2.52 15.84 3.81
CA LEU A 188 2.51 14.47 3.35
C LEU A 188 2.04 14.37 1.89
N GLN A 189 2.76 13.62 1.07
CA GLN A 189 2.49 13.38 -0.34
C GLN A 189 2.40 11.88 -0.61
N ILE A 190 1.39 11.42 -1.33
CA ILE A 190 1.20 10.02 -1.69
C ILE A 190 1.82 9.75 -3.07
N ILE A 191 2.57 8.65 -3.20
CA ILE A 191 3.21 8.25 -4.44
C ILE A 191 2.94 6.77 -4.77
N ASP A 192 3.25 6.37 -5.98
CA ASP A 192 3.30 4.98 -6.45
C ASP A 192 1.94 4.24 -6.52
N PHE A 193 1.02 4.77 -7.33
CA PHE A 193 -0.32 4.21 -7.59
C PHE A 193 -0.33 3.02 -8.57
N ASP A 194 0.79 2.34 -8.81
CA ASP A 194 0.93 1.29 -9.83
C ASP A 194 0.32 -0.06 -9.46
N ARG A 195 -0.26 -0.17 -8.27
CA ARG A 195 -1.01 -1.33 -7.79
C ARG A 195 -2.47 -1.02 -7.51
N SER A 196 -2.93 0.16 -7.95
CA SER A 196 -4.31 0.57 -7.72
C SER A 196 -5.31 -0.40 -8.35
N ASP A 197 -6.37 -0.69 -7.62
CA ASP A 197 -7.45 -1.61 -7.99
C ASP A 197 -8.74 -1.18 -7.25
N TYR A 198 -9.78 -1.98 -7.33
CA TYR A 198 -11.00 -1.80 -6.56
C TYR A 198 -11.20 -2.96 -5.58
N GLY A 199 -11.54 -2.65 -4.34
CA GLY A 199 -11.70 -3.68 -3.30
C GLY A 199 -12.29 -3.14 -2.00
N ASP A 200 -12.34 -4.01 -0.98
CA ASP A 200 -12.75 -3.60 0.36
C ASP A 200 -11.81 -2.51 0.89
N PRO A 201 -12.32 -1.33 1.27
CA PRO A 201 -11.51 -0.24 1.80
C PRO A 201 -10.62 -0.65 2.98
N TRP A 202 -11.03 -1.65 3.75
CA TRP A 202 -10.25 -2.08 4.91
C TRP A 202 -9.14 -3.09 4.55
N GLU A 203 -9.23 -3.72 3.38
CA GLU A 203 -8.13 -4.57 2.87
C GLU A 203 -6.85 -3.76 2.62
N GLU A 204 -6.97 -2.50 2.26
CA GLU A 204 -5.84 -1.58 2.06
C GLU A 204 -4.90 -1.53 3.28
N PHE A 205 -5.46 -1.67 4.49
CA PHE A 205 -4.68 -1.67 5.73
C PHE A 205 -3.79 -2.91 5.93
N ASN A 206 -3.85 -3.93 5.06
CA ASN A 206 -2.94 -5.07 5.18
C ASN A 206 -1.46 -4.66 5.09
N ARG A 207 -1.16 -3.50 4.49
CA ARG A 207 0.19 -2.93 4.36
C ARG A 207 0.66 -2.16 5.62
N ILE A 208 -0.21 -1.98 6.61
CA ILE A 208 0.13 -1.25 7.84
C ILE A 208 1.30 -1.86 8.60
N VAL A 209 1.57 -3.14 8.37
CA VAL A 209 2.74 -3.84 8.95
C VAL A 209 4.06 -3.12 8.67
N TRP A 210 4.21 -2.53 7.49
CA TRP A 210 5.38 -1.71 7.11
C TRP A 210 5.41 -0.38 7.86
N CYS A 211 4.25 0.21 8.12
CA CYS A 211 4.14 1.42 8.94
C CYS A 211 4.54 1.14 10.39
N VAL A 212 4.02 0.06 10.98
CA VAL A 212 4.33 -0.35 12.37
C VAL A 212 5.83 -0.59 12.56
N GLN A 213 6.48 -1.23 11.59
CA GLN A 213 7.91 -1.50 11.66
C GLN A 213 8.78 -0.22 11.67
N LYS A 214 8.28 0.86 11.09
CA LYS A 214 8.97 2.17 11.07
C LYS A 214 8.57 3.04 12.25
N SER A 215 7.27 3.22 12.47
CA SER A 215 6.71 4.01 13.56
C SER A 215 5.34 3.46 13.96
N PRO A 216 5.23 2.78 15.11
CA PRO A 216 3.93 2.39 15.65
C PRO A 216 2.98 3.59 15.86
N LEU A 217 3.52 4.77 16.17
CA LEU A 217 2.73 6.00 16.34
C LEU A 217 2.11 6.47 15.02
N PHE A 218 2.88 6.41 13.93
CA PHE A 218 2.33 6.68 12.59
C PHE A 218 1.22 5.69 12.24
N ALA A 219 1.42 4.39 12.51
CA ALA A 219 0.40 3.38 12.24
C ALA A 219 -0.88 3.59 13.08
N CYS A 220 -0.75 3.95 14.36
CA CYS A 220 -1.89 4.32 15.21
C CYS A 220 -2.63 5.53 14.62
N GLY A 221 -1.87 6.58 14.26
CA GLY A 221 -2.43 7.77 13.63
C GLY A 221 -3.19 7.44 12.35
N LEU A 222 -2.65 6.55 11.49
CA LEU A 222 -3.29 6.15 10.24
C LEU A 222 -4.67 5.50 10.48
N VAL A 223 -4.78 4.62 11.46
CA VAL A 223 -6.08 4.04 11.84
C VAL A 223 -7.00 5.11 12.42
N ASP A 224 -6.53 5.90 13.37
CA ASP A 224 -7.34 6.93 14.05
C ASP A 224 -7.81 8.03 13.08
N GLY A 225 -6.97 8.45 12.13
CA GLY A 225 -7.34 9.43 11.09
C GLY A 225 -8.41 8.90 10.14
N TYR A 226 -8.28 7.64 9.73
CA TYR A 226 -9.26 7.01 8.85
C TYR A 226 -10.65 6.89 9.52
N PHE A 227 -10.71 6.49 10.77
CA PHE A 227 -11.95 6.26 11.51
C PHE A 227 -12.40 7.42 12.40
N GLU A 228 -11.73 8.58 12.32
CA GLU A 228 -12.03 9.72 13.21
C GLU A 228 -12.03 9.29 14.69
N GLN A 229 -11.08 8.44 15.06
CA GLN A 229 -10.90 7.84 16.40
C GLN A 229 -12.05 6.90 16.86
N LYS A 230 -12.99 6.53 15.97
CA LYS A 230 -14.12 5.64 16.26
C LYS A 230 -13.97 4.32 15.52
N VAL A 231 -12.91 3.59 15.82
CA VAL A 231 -12.57 2.32 15.13
C VAL A 231 -13.60 1.24 15.44
N PRO A 232 -14.33 0.68 14.46
CA PRO A 232 -15.29 -0.39 14.68
C PRO A 232 -14.58 -1.69 15.09
N MET A 233 -15.17 -2.47 16.00
CA MET A 233 -14.60 -3.77 16.39
C MET A 233 -14.45 -4.75 15.22
N GLU A 234 -15.37 -4.72 14.27
CA GLU A 234 -15.33 -5.53 13.04
C GLU A 234 -14.07 -5.26 12.21
N PHE A 235 -13.59 -4.01 12.19
CA PHE A 235 -12.36 -3.66 11.49
C PHE A 235 -11.16 -4.48 11.97
N TRP A 236 -11.03 -4.68 13.27
CA TRP A 236 -9.88 -5.42 13.83
C TRP A 236 -9.86 -6.88 13.41
N GLY A 237 -11.03 -7.53 13.38
CA GLY A 237 -11.15 -8.90 12.89
C GLY A 237 -10.78 -9.03 11.41
N LEU A 238 -11.26 -8.09 10.58
CA LEU A 238 -10.93 -8.04 9.16
C LEU A 238 -9.47 -7.67 8.91
N LEU A 239 -8.91 -6.70 9.65
CA LEU A 239 -7.50 -6.34 9.56
C LEU A 239 -6.61 -7.56 9.85
N ALA A 240 -6.90 -8.30 10.92
CA ALA A 240 -6.16 -9.52 11.27
C ALA A 240 -6.24 -10.57 10.14
N LEU A 241 -7.44 -10.76 9.53
CA LEU A 241 -7.64 -11.65 8.38
C LEU A 241 -6.80 -11.22 7.18
N TYR A 242 -6.85 -9.93 6.82
CA TYR A 242 -6.13 -9.40 5.66
C TYR A 242 -4.61 -9.48 5.86
N ILE A 243 -4.12 -9.14 7.05
CA ILE A 243 -2.68 -9.26 7.39
C ILE A 243 -2.25 -10.74 7.38
N ALA A 244 -3.01 -11.64 8.02
CA ALA A 244 -2.68 -13.07 8.04
C ALA A 244 -2.60 -13.64 6.61
N ASN A 245 -3.60 -13.36 5.79
CA ASN A 245 -3.62 -13.78 4.39
C ASN A 245 -2.46 -13.18 3.58
N ASN A 246 -2.12 -11.91 3.81
CA ASN A 246 -0.97 -11.28 3.13
C ASN A 246 0.35 -11.91 3.58
N THR A 247 0.51 -12.19 4.87
CA THR A 247 1.70 -12.84 5.45
C THR A 247 1.91 -14.23 4.85
N LEU A 248 0.86 -15.05 4.70
CA LEU A 248 0.95 -16.35 4.03
C LEU A 248 1.48 -16.24 2.59
N GLY A 249 1.02 -15.24 1.84
CA GLY A 249 1.47 -15.03 0.47
C GLY A 249 2.88 -14.47 0.35
N SER A 250 3.43 -13.86 1.39
CA SER A 250 4.72 -13.16 1.32
C SER A 250 5.93 -14.12 1.26
N LEU A 251 5.86 -15.29 1.87
CA LEU A 251 6.96 -16.26 1.85
C LEU A 251 7.20 -16.88 0.46
N PRO A 252 6.17 -17.43 -0.23
CA PRO A 252 6.33 -17.90 -1.61
C PRO A 252 6.80 -16.79 -2.56
N TRP A 253 6.31 -15.55 -2.34
CA TRP A 253 6.74 -14.38 -3.12
C TRP A 253 8.23 -14.05 -2.92
N ALA A 254 8.76 -14.20 -1.71
CA ALA A 254 10.14 -13.80 -1.39
C ALA A 254 11.19 -14.76 -1.96
N ILE A 255 10.87 -16.05 -2.16
CA ILE A 255 11.84 -17.08 -2.57
C ILE A 255 12.63 -16.70 -3.85
N PRO A 256 11.98 -16.23 -4.93
CA PRO A 256 12.70 -15.85 -6.15
C PRO A 256 13.68 -14.68 -5.96
N PHE A 257 13.51 -13.87 -4.92
CA PHE A 257 14.37 -12.72 -4.63
C PHE A 257 15.56 -13.04 -3.71
N GLY A 258 15.62 -14.28 -3.22
CA GLY A 258 16.76 -14.80 -2.45
C GLY A 258 16.59 -14.70 -0.92
N GLN A 259 17.62 -15.19 -0.23
CA GLN A 259 17.58 -15.40 1.24
C GLN A 259 17.31 -14.11 2.03
N GLY A 260 17.83 -12.97 1.56
CA GLY A 260 17.62 -11.68 2.22
C GLY A 260 16.15 -11.34 2.37
N GLU A 261 15.36 -11.47 1.28
CA GLU A 261 13.92 -11.22 1.29
C GLU A 261 13.14 -12.26 2.10
N VAL A 262 13.54 -13.53 2.02
CA VAL A 262 12.99 -14.60 2.87
C VAL A 262 13.14 -14.26 4.34
N ASP A 263 14.30 -13.77 4.76
CA ASP A 263 14.57 -13.39 6.15
C ASP A 263 13.76 -12.16 6.59
N VAL A 264 13.55 -11.20 5.68
CA VAL A 264 12.64 -10.06 5.93
C VAL A 264 11.23 -10.56 6.19
N MET A 265 10.69 -11.42 5.33
CA MET A 265 9.32 -11.94 5.47
C MET A 265 9.16 -12.82 6.71
N ARG A 266 10.18 -13.61 7.09
CA ARG A 266 10.16 -14.38 8.32
C ARG A 266 10.11 -13.51 9.57
N ARG A 267 10.94 -12.47 9.63
CA ARG A 267 10.90 -11.52 10.75
C ARG A 267 9.55 -10.81 10.84
N GLN A 268 8.99 -10.39 9.70
CA GLN A 268 7.68 -9.76 9.66
C GLN A 268 6.57 -10.72 10.14
N ALA A 269 6.57 -11.96 9.71
CA ALA A 269 5.61 -12.97 10.16
C ALA A 269 5.67 -13.22 11.69
N GLN A 270 6.88 -13.29 12.25
CA GLN A 270 7.07 -13.40 13.71
C GLN A 270 6.52 -12.16 14.45
N GLN A 271 6.74 -10.96 13.92
CA GLN A 271 6.18 -9.74 14.47
C GLN A 271 4.65 -9.75 14.43
N VAL A 272 4.06 -10.12 13.28
CA VAL A 272 2.60 -10.26 13.15
C VAL A 272 2.04 -11.22 14.19
N LEU A 273 2.61 -12.41 14.30
CA LEU A 273 2.19 -13.39 15.31
C LEU A 273 2.33 -12.85 16.75
N SER A 274 3.40 -12.12 17.02
CA SER A 274 3.59 -11.46 18.33
C SER A 274 2.54 -10.38 18.58
N TRP A 275 2.23 -9.53 17.61
CA TRP A 275 1.24 -8.47 17.77
C TRP A 275 -0.18 -8.99 18.04
N TYR A 276 -0.51 -10.14 17.49
CA TYR A 276 -1.82 -10.78 17.63
C TYR A 276 -1.83 -11.95 18.63
N ASP A 277 -0.79 -12.08 19.47
CA ASP A 277 -0.65 -13.17 20.46
C ASP A 277 -0.90 -14.56 19.83
N GLY A 278 -0.21 -14.85 18.72
CA GLY A 278 -0.42 -16.08 17.96
C GLY A 278 -1.81 -16.19 17.34
N MET A 279 -2.39 -15.08 16.93
CA MET A 279 -3.76 -14.93 16.36
C MET A 279 -4.89 -15.19 17.37
N ARG A 280 -4.64 -15.06 18.68
CA ARG A 280 -5.66 -15.18 19.75
C ARG A 280 -6.38 -13.86 20.04
N THR A 281 -5.78 -12.73 19.70
CA THR A 281 -6.38 -11.40 19.85
C THR A 281 -6.66 -10.79 18.48
N VAL A 282 -7.67 -9.92 18.38
CA VAL A 282 -7.97 -9.21 17.13
C VAL A 282 -7.42 -7.78 17.12
N ILE A 283 -7.26 -7.16 18.28
CA ILE A 283 -6.61 -5.86 18.39
C ILE A 283 -5.12 -6.08 18.55
N PRO A 284 -4.29 -5.61 17.62
CA PRO A 284 -2.85 -5.83 17.71
C PRO A 284 -2.22 -5.00 18.82
N SER A 285 -1.19 -5.54 19.47
CA SER A 285 -0.53 -4.91 20.63
C SER A 285 0.15 -3.57 20.33
N TRP A 286 0.46 -3.29 19.06
CA TRP A 286 1.04 -2.01 18.64
C TRP A 286 0.03 -0.87 18.62
N TYR A 287 -1.28 -1.16 18.57
CA TYR A 287 -2.30 -0.11 18.58
C TYR A 287 -2.48 0.40 19.99
N GLN A 288 -1.67 1.35 20.36
CA GLN A 288 -1.71 2.03 21.66
C GLN A 288 -1.75 3.54 21.41
N LYS A 289 -2.81 4.17 21.91
CA LYS A 289 -2.93 5.63 21.80
C LYS A 289 -1.82 6.29 22.61
N PRO A 290 -1.15 7.30 22.05
CA PRO A 290 -0.16 8.06 22.79
C PRO A 290 -0.81 8.67 24.05
N GLN A 291 -0.11 8.59 25.17
CA GLN A 291 -0.59 9.24 26.40
C GLN A 291 -0.47 10.76 26.23
N GLY A 292 -1.58 11.47 26.36
CA GLY A 292 -1.61 12.93 26.37
C GLY A 292 -1.77 13.62 25.00
N LEU A 293 -2.14 12.90 23.95
CA LEU A 293 -2.54 13.48 22.64
C LEU A 293 -4.05 13.47 22.46
#